data_b5535661008e421a3f6b90ee8f5f41af
#
_entry.id   b5535661008e421a3f6b90ee8f5f41af
#
_cell.length_a   1.000
_cell.length_b   1.000
_cell.length_c   1.000
_cell.angle_alpha   90.00
_cell.angle_beta   90.00
_cell.angle_gamma   90.00
#
_symmetry.space_group_name_H-M   'P 1'
#
loop_
_entity.id
_entity.type
_entity.pdbx_description
1 polymer ?
#
loop_
_entity_poly.entity_id
_entity_poly.type
_entity_poly.pdbx_seq_one_letter_code
_entity_poly.pdbx_strand_id
1 'polypeptide(L)'
;SDAEMKRIFSVIDSRESAYDRYDSRLFYQTLIRLLYCTGLRLGEALELKISDIDFTDNIIIVNSGKGNVSRLVPFKASLGKWLINYNRKKSKPGDTYFFESPSGGRRCNHGITTTFRKNILPKAGISLASANGHSRGPCIHSLRHTFACNALDQMIKEGKDPYCALPYLSVYLGHTDITNTEIYLRLTMERYDEVINVGHYIYERVLGGGS
;
A
#
# COMPACT_ATOMS: atom_id res chain seq x y z
N SER A 1 -6.55 -0.80 -10.18
CA SER A 1 -5.78 -0.92 -11.45
C SER A 1 -4.72 0.17 -11.56
N ASP A 2 -3.70 -0.03 -12.39
CA ASP A 2 -2.65 0.97 -12.64
C ASP A 2 -3.21 2.28 -13.23
N ALA A 3 -4.25 2.18 -14.06
CA ALA A 3 -4.93 3.35 -14.62
C ALA A 3 -5.61 4.19 -13.53
N GLU A 4 -6.23 3.56 -12.53
CA GLU A 4 -6.81 4.25 -11.37
C GLU A 4 -5.73 4.93 -10.53
N MET A 5 -4.61 4.23 -10.29
CA MET A 5 -3.49 4.82 -9.55
C MET A 5 -2.90 6.03 -10.27
N LYS A 6 -2.75 5.99 -11.60
CA LYS A 6 -2.32 7.15 -12.40
C LYS A 6 -3.28 8.34 -12.21
N ARG A 7 -4.60 8.10 -12.22
CA ARG A 7 -5.60 9.16 -11.97
C ARG A 7 -5.52 9.72 -10.54
N ILE A 8 -5.35 8.84 -9.53
CA ILE A 8 -5.15 9.27 -8.14
C ILE A 8 -3.91 10.17 -8.02
N PHE A 9 -2.78 9.75 -8.62
CA PHE A 9 -1.55 10.55 -8.60
C PHE A 9 -1.75 11.89 -9.32
N SER A 10 -2.43 11.92 -10.48
CA SER A 10 -2.75 13.17 -11.17
C SER A 10 -3.54 14.14 -10.28
N VAL A 11 -4.55 13.64 -9.55
CA VAL A 11 -5.38 14.45 -8.64
C VAL A 11 -4.56 15.02 -7.48
N ILE A 12 -3.75 14.21 -6.81
CA ILE A 12 -2.95 14.69 -5.67
C ILE A 12 -1.80 15.59 -6.10
N ASP A 13 -1.29 15.42 -7.32
CA ASP A 13 -0.22 16.26 -7.86
C ASP A 13 -0.75 17.62 -8.34
N SER A 14 -1.98 17.69 -8.85
CA SER A 14 -2.65 18.93 -9.28
C SER A 14 -3.32 19.71 -8.15
N ARG A 15 -3.44 19.12 -6.95
CA ARG A 15 -4.11 19.75 -5.82
C ARG A 15 -3.39 21.04 -5.41
N GLU A 16 -4.07 22.18 -5.50
CA GLU A 16 -3.54 23.47 -5.08
C GLU A 16 -3.38 23.51 -3.55
N SER A 17 -2.24 24.01 -3.09
CA SER A 17 -1.95 24.18 -1.66
C SER A 17 -2.50 25.51 -1.10
N ALA A 18 -3.31 26.25 -1.87
CA ALA A 18 -3.71 27.63 -1.62
C ALA A 18 -4.39 27.89 -0.26
N TYR A 19 -4.88 26.87 0.42
CA TYR A 19 -5.56 26.98 1.72
C TYR A 19 -4.89 26.22 2.86
N ASP A 20 -3.66 25.73 2.64
CA ASP A 20 -3.07 24.79 3.59
C ASP A 20 -1.83 25.34 4.27
N ARG A 21 -2.02 25.86 5.47
CA ARG A 21 -0.97 26.32 6.36
C ARG A 21 0.12 25.27 6.63
N TYR A 22 -0.14 23.99 6.30
CA TYR A 22 0.70 22.84 6.62
C TYR A 22 1.07 21.96 5.40
N ASP A 23 0.99 22.53 4.18
CA ASP A 23 1.30 21.84 2.93
C ASP A 23 0.62 20.44 2.80
N SER A 24 -0.72 20.41 2.87
CA SER A 24 -1.49 19.17 2.73
C SER A 24 -1.26 18.51 1.37
N ARG A 25 -0.88 19.28 0.34
CA ARG A 25 -0.51 18.73 -0.95
C ARG A 25 0.68 17.79 -0.84
N LEU A 26 1.80 18.27 -0.30
CA LEU A 26 3.02 17.46 -0.14
C LEU A 26 2.77 16.27 0.81
N PHE A 27 1.96 16.48 1.86
CA PHE A 27 1.54 15.42 2.77
C PHE A 27 0.83 14.28 2.02
N TYR A 28 -0.24 14.57 1.25
CA TYR A 28 -0.96 13.53 0.52
C TYR A 28 -0.13 12.92 -0.61
N GLN A 29 0.67 13.72 -1.31
CA GLN A 29 1.60 13.23 -2.32
C GLN A 29 2.56 12.20 -1.74
N THR A 30 3.13 12.47 -0.57
CA THR A 30 4.10 11.59 0.08
C THR A 30 3.43 10.39 0.73
N LEU A 31 2.35 10.61 1.49
CA LEU A 31 1.65 9.53 2.20
C LEU A 31 1.07 8.49 1.23
N ILE A 32 0.38 8.91 0.17
CA ILE A 32 -0.25 7.97 -0.76
C ILE A 32 0.81 7.18 -1.52
N ARG A 33 1.93 7.81 -1.91
CA ARG A 33 3.06 7.09 -2.52
C ARG A 33 3.70 6.11 -1.55
N LEU A 34 3.89 6.51 -0.30
CA LEU A 34 4.41 5.61 0.73
C LEU A 34 3.52 4.38 0.86
N LEU A 35 2.21 4.55 1.08
CA LEU A 35 1.28 3.44 1.25
C LEU A 35 1.21 2.53 0.02
N TYR A 36 1.20 3.12 -1.19
CA TYR A 36 1.16 2.38 -2.45
C TYR A 36 2.46 1.59 -2.72
N CYS A 37 3.63 2.19 -2.42
CA CYS A 37 4.92 1.57 -2.72
C CYS A 37 5.40 0.58 -1.66
N THR A 38 4.85 0.62 -0.44
CA THR A 38 5.33 -0.21 0.67
C THR A 38 4.27 -1.12 1.26
N GLY A 39 3.01 -0.90 0.94
CA GLY A 39 1.91 -1.66 1.52
C GLY A 39 1.71 -1.46 3.03
N LEU A 40 2.30 -0.44 3.64
CA LEU A 40 2.09 -0.12 5.05
C LEU A 40 0.61 0.11 5.38
N ARG A 41 0.19 -0.26 6.59
CA ARG A 41 -1.11 0.19 7.11
C ARG A 41 -1.07 1.69 7.36
N LEU A 42 -2.20 2.39 7.15
CA LEU A 42 -2.27 3.83 7.43
C LEU A 42 -1.79 4.15 8.85
N GLY A 43 -2.23 3.37 9.85
CA GLY A 43 -1.80 3.56 11.23
C GLY A 43 -0.29 3.45 11.41
N GLU A 44 0.32 2.43 10.80
CA GLU A 44 1.78 2.23 10.82
C GLU A 44 2.51 3.44 10.21
N ALA A 45 2.07 3.89 9.03
CA ALA A 45 2.67 5.06 8.37
C ALA A 45 2.57 6.35 9.20
N LEU A 46 1.47 6.54 9.94
CA LEU A 46 1.28 7.73 10.79
C LEU A 46 1.98 7.63 12.15
N GLU A 47 2.41 6.45 12.54
CA GLU A 47 3.22 6.22 13.74
C GLU A 47 4.72 6.33 13.48
N LEU A 48 5.15 6.34 12.21
CA LEU A 48 6.57 6.49 11.87
C LEU A 48 7.15 7.77 12.45
N LYS A 49 8.31 7.63 13.04
CA LYS A 49 9.18 8.73 13.43
C LYS A 49 10.24 8.95 12.36
N ILE A 50 10.91 10.09 12.43
CA ILE A 50 12.01 10.40 11.48
C ILE A 50 13.13 9.38 11.65
N SER A 51 13.43 8.96 12.88
CA SER A 51 14.44 7.95 13.22
C SER A 51 14.12 6.55 12.70
N ASP A 52 12.85 6.24 12.38
CA ASP A 52 12.46 4.96 11.81
C ASP A 52 12.78 4.84 10.31
N ILE A 53 13.24 5.91 9.68
CA ILE A 53 13.52 5.92 8.23
C ILE A 53 15.02 6.08 7.98
N ASP A 54 15.64 5.02 7.51
CA ASP A 54 17.00 5.07 7.02
C ASP A 54 16.99 5.49 5.54
N PHE A 55 17.43 6.74 5.30
CA PHE A 55 17.50 7.31 3.95
C PHE A 55 18.76 6.87 3.19
N THR A 56 19.73 6.28 3.87
CA THR A 56 20.98 5.79 3.28
C THR A 56 20.74 4.41 2.67
N ASP A 57 20.18 3.50 3.47
CA ASP A 57 19.90 2.14 3.05
C ASP A 57 18.50 1.98 2.42
N ASN A 58 17.69 3.04 2.41
CA ASN A 58 16.32 3.03 1.92
C ASN A 58 15.43 1.99 2.62
N ILE A 59 15.47 1.98 3.94
CA ILE A 59 14.74 1.05 4.80
C ILE A 59 13.86 1.82 5.78
N ILE A 60 12.64 1.34 6.00
CA ILE A 60 11.76 1.79 7.08
C ILE A 60 11.68 0.70 8.13
N ILE A 61 11.89 1.05 9.39
CA ILE A 61 11.69 0.18 10.55
C ILE A 61 10.26 0.37 11.02
N VAL A 62 9.44 -0.66 10.88
CA VAL A 62 8.04 -0.61 11.33
C VAL A 62 7.95 -1.32 12.66
N ASN A 63 7.72 -0.55 13.72
CA ASN A 63 7.51 -1.07 15.05
C ASN A 63 6.04 -1.47 15.25
N SER A 64 5.75 -2.73 15.52
CA SER A 64 4.40 -3.20 15.78
C SER A 64 4.06 -3.03 17.27
N GLY A 65 3.08 -2.20 17.59
CA GLY A 65 2.63 -1.98 18.97
C GLY A 65 1.95 -3.19 19.62
N LYS A 66 1.55 -4.21 18.85
CA LYS A 66 1.01 -5.49 19.34
C LYS A 66 2.02 -6.61 19.05
N GLY A 67 2.68 -7.13 20.07
CA GLY A 67 3.55 -8.30 19.98
C GLY A 67 5.03 -8.02 19.75
N ASN A 68 5.48 -6.78 19.78
CA ASN A 68 6.89 -6.35 19.69
C ASN A 68 7.69 -6.93 18.50
N VAL A 69 7.02 -7.23 17.38
CA VAL A 69 7.67 -7.72 16.16
C VAL A 69 7.89 -6.53 15.24
N SER A 70 9.12 -6.02 15.25
CA SER A 70 9.55 -5.02 14.27
C SER A 70 9.84 -5.71 12.93
N ARG A 71 9.53 -5.04 11.83
CA ARG A 71 9.90 -5.50 10.49
C ARG A 71 10.57 -4.40 9.68
N LEU A 72 11.47 -4.83 8.80
CA LEU A 72 12.14 -3.94 7.86
C LEU A 72 11.33 -3.88 6.55
N VAL A 73 11.10 -2.68 6.08
CA VAL A 73 10.36 -2.41 4.84
C VAL A 73 11.27 -1.63 3.90
N PRO A 74 11.94 -2.30 2.95
CA PRO A 74 12.79 -1.62 1.97
C PRO A 74 11.91 -0.82 0.98
N PHE A 75 12.46 0.29 0.48
CA PHE A 75 11.83 1.11 -0.53
C PHE A 75 12.79 1.53 -1.64
N LYS A 76 12.25 1.82 -2.82
CA LYS A 76 13.05 2.28 -3.96
C LYS A 76 13.48 3.75 -3.79
N ALA A 77 14.63 4.11 -4.33
CA ALA A 77 15.17 5.48 -4.31
C ALA A 77 14.18 6.53 -4.87
N SER A 78 13.29 6.13 -5.79
CA SER A 78 12.23 7.01 -6.29
C SER A 78 11.25 7.46 -5.20
N LEU A 79 10.88 6.58 -4.27
CA LEU A 79 10.09 6.94 -3.08
C LEU A 79 10.95 7.76 -2.11
N GLY A 80 12.22 7.38 -1.94
CA GLY A 80 13.16 8.12 -1.07
C GLY A 80 13.23 9.60 -1.39
N LYS A 81 13.20 9.99 -2.67
CA LYS A 81 13.15 11.40 -3.08
C LYS A 81 11.93 12.15 -2.51
N TRP A 82 10.76 11.53 -2.48
CA TRP A 82 9.54 12.10 -1.89
C TRP A 82 9.65 12.23 -0.38
N LEU A 83 10.16 11.19 0.29
CA LEU A 83 10.34 11.20 1.75
C LEU A 83 11.35 12.26 2.17
N ILE A 84 12.50 12.35 1.49
CA ILE A 84 13.52 13.38 1.77
C ILE A 84 12.95 14.79 1.55
N ASN A 85 12.24 15.03 0.44
CA ASN A 85 11.64 16.33 0.16
C ASN A 85 10.60 16.72 1.23
N TYR A 86 9.79 15.76 1.67
CA TYR A 86 8.82 15.98 2.74
C TYR A 86 9.52 16.32 4.06
N ASN A 87 10.54 15.54 4.43
CA ASN A 87 11.31 15.73 5.66
C ASN A 87 12.01 17.11 5.70
N ARG A 88 12.68 17.51 4.59
CA ARG A 88 13.36 18.81 4.50
C ARG A 88 12.44 20.01 4.72
N LYS A 89 11.20 19.93 4.24
CA LYS A 89 10.22 21.02 4.44
C LYS A 89 9.67 21.09 5.86
N LYS A 90 9.82 20.03 6.62
CA LYS A 90 9.29 19.93 7.98
C LYS A 90 10.30 20.23 9.07
N SER A 91 11.59 20.26 8.74
CA SER A 91 12.76 20.56 9.60
C SER A 91 12.45 20.94 11.05
N LYS A 92 12.08 19.98 11.87
CA LYS A 92 12.01 20.13 13.31
C LYS A 92 13.13 19.33 13.94
N PRO A 93 13.85 19.87 14.93
CA PRO A 93 14.84 19.11 15.67
C PRO A 93 14.14 18.05 16.53
N GLY A 94 14.75 16.88 16.61
CA GLY A 94 14.31 15.79 17.48
C GLY A 94 13.60 14.66 16.76
N ASP A 95 13.35 13.60 17.53
CA ASP A 95 12.66 12.39 17.06
C ASP A 95 11.14 12.58 17.10
N THR A 96 10.62 13.29 16.09
CA THR A 96 9.20 13.59 15.94
C THR A 96 8.54 12.64 14.94
N TYR A 97 7.19 12.60 14.96
CA TYR A 97 6.43 11.87 13.95
C TYR A 97 6.76 12.37 12.53
N PHE A 98 7.07 11.44 11.63
CA PHE A 98 7.36 11.79 10.24
C PHE A 98 6.18 12.55 9.61
N PHE A 99 4.96 12.05 9.81
CA PHE A 99 3.72 12.73 9.42
C PHE A 99 3.06 13.45 10.62
N GLU A 100 3.77 14.38 11.20
CA GLU A 100 3.29 15.13 12.36
C GLU A 100 2.00 15.92 12.05
N SER A 101 1.09 15.98 13.03
CA SER A 101 -0.12 16.79 12.93
C SER A 101 0.20 18.29 13.01
N PRO A 102 -0.69 19.17 12.53
CA PRO A 102 -0.51 20.63 12.66
C PRO A 102 -0.37 21.14 14.09
N SER A 103 -0.98 20.44 15.04
CA SER A 103 -0.91 20.75 16.48
C SER A 103 0.25 20.05 17.20
N GLY A 104 1.09 19.33 16.47
CA GLY A 104 2.09 18.44 17.03
C GLY A 104 1.55 17.02 17.27
N GLY A 105 2.45 16.04 17.36
CA GLY A 105 2.11 14.67 17.62
C GLY A 105 1.53 13.90 16.41
N ARG A 106 0.93 12.75 16.67
CA ARG A 106 0.42 11.82 15.66
C ARG A 106 -0.82 12.38 14.95
N ARG A 107 -0.90 12.23 13.63
CA ARG A 107 -2.11 12.58 12.84
C ARG A 107 -3.25 11.59 13.08
N CYS A 108 -4.49 12.11 13.01
CA CYS A 108 -5.69 11.29 13.10
C CYS A 108 -6.03 10.59 11.77
N ASN A 109 -6.30 9.29 11.83
CA ASN A 109 -6.66 8.48 10.66
C ASN A 109 -7.97 8.93 10.00
N HIS A 110 -8.95 9.39 10.79
CA HIS A 110 -10.32 9.67 10.31
C HIS A 110 -10.35 10.75 9.23
N GLY A 111 -9.70 11.88 9.48
CA GLY A 111 -9.64 13.00 8.50
C GLY A 111 -8.99 12.60 7.19
N ILE A 112 -7.90 11.81 7.26
CA ILE A 112 -7.17 11.32 6.10
C ILE A 112 -8.03 10.37 5.27
N THR A 113 -8.66 9.39 5.92
CA THR A 113 -9.56 8.43 5.27
C THR A 113 -10.75 9.12 4.62
N THR A 114 -11.33 10.10 5.30
CA THR A 114 -12.46 10.90 4.79
C THR A 114 -12.04 11.71 3.57
N THR A 115 -10.90 12.41 3.63
CA THR A 115 -10.37 13.19 2.49
C THR A 115 -10.06 12.29 1.30
N PHE A 116 -9.42 11.14 1.52
CA PHE A 116 -9.13 10.20 0.45
C PHE A 116 -10.41 9.73 -0.23
N ARG A 117 -11.41 9.28 0.56
CA ARG A 117 -12.64 8.72 0.04
C ARG A 117 -13.58 9.76 -0.57
N LYS A 118 -13.77 10.92 0.08
CA LYS A 118 -14.75 11.93 -0.35
C LYS A 118 -14.21 12.95 -1.35
N ASN A 119 -12.89 13.17 -1.39
CA ASN A 119 -12.32 14.21 -2.23
C ASN A 119 -11.39 13.65 -3.32
N ILE A 120 -10.47 12.73 -2.98
CA ILE A 120 -9.46 12.26 -3.92
C ILE A 120 -10.06 11.25 -4.90
N LEU A 121 -10.74 10.19 -4.40
CA LEU A 121 -11.31 9.15 -5.26
C LEU A 121 -12.35 9.69 -6.25
N PRO A 122 -13.35 10.52 -5.86
CA PRO A 122 -14.31 11.07 -6.81
C PRO A 122 -13.66 11.96 -7.88
N LYS A 123 -12.69 12.80 -7.49
CA LYS A 123 -11.93 13.63 -8.45
C LYS A 123 -11.10 12.79 -9.42
N ALA A 124 -10.65 11.61 -9.00
CA ALA A 124 -9.98 10.65 -9.86
C ALA A 124 -10.96 9.82 -10.73
N GLY A 125 -12.26 10.12 -10.68
CA GLY A 125 -13.27 9.38 -11.41
C GLY A 125 -13.44 7.92 -10.94
N ILE A 126 -13.19 7.67 -9.63
CA ILE A 126 -13.30 6.33 -9.04
C ILE A 126 -14.61 6.26 -8.25
N SER A 127 -15.50 5.34 -8.67
CA SER A 127 -16.77 5.10 -7.99
C SER A 127 -16.56 4.60 -6.57
N LEU A 128 -17.35 5.12 -5.65
CA LEU A 128 -17.37 4.68 -4.26
C LEU A 128 -18.30 3.47 -4.03
N ALA A 129 -19.08 3.11 -5.04
CA ALA A 129 -19.94 1.93 -5.00
C ALA A 129 -19.07 0.66 -5.02
N SER A 130 -19.51 -0.34 -4.27
CA SER A 130 -18.93 -1.68 -4.40
C SER A 130 -19.43 -2.34 -5.68
N ALA A 131 -18.55 -2.98 -6.41
CA ALA A 131 -18.92 -3.74 -7.62
C ALA A 131 -19.96 -4.84 -7.32
N ASN A 132 -20.00 -5.36 -6.09
CA ASN A 132 -20.84 -6.50 -5.70
C ASN A 132 -21.90 -6.17 -4.63
N GLY A 133 -22.15 -4.88 -4.34
CA GLY A 133 -23.19 -4.45 -3.38
C GLY A 133 -22.96 -4.81 -1.90
N HIS A 134 -22.08 -5.76 -1.61
CA HIS A 134 -21.86 -6.32 -0.26
C HIS A 134 -20.55 -5.88 0.40
N SER A 135 -19.64 -5.20 -0.31
CA SER A 135 -18.37 -4.73 0.24
C SER A 135 -18.35 -3.21 0.39
N ARG A 136 -17.56 -2.73 1.33
CA ARG A 136 -17.25 -1.30 1.43
C ARG A 136 -16.41 -0.93 0.22
N GLY A 137 -16.88 -0.06 -0.67
CA GLY A 137 -16.14 0.40 -1.85
C GLY A 137 -14.72 0.86 -1.56
N PRO A 138 -13.96 1.33 -2.57
CA PRO A 138 -12.54 1.64 -2.45
C PRO A 138 -12.25 2.63 -1.31
N CYS A 139 -11.18 2.36 -0.58
CA CYS A 139 -10.72 3.15 0.56
C CYS A 139 -9.19 3.19 0.59
N ILE A 140 -8.61 3.94 1.52
CA ILE A 140 -7.16 4.08 1.62
C ILE A 140 -6.44 2.73 1.85
N HIS A 141 -7.10 1.76 2.51
CA HIS A 141 -6.56 0.41 2.70
C HIS A 141 -6.45 -0.37 1.38
N SER A 142 -7.23 0.00 0.36
CA SER A 142 -7.12 -0.58 -0.98
C SER A 142 -5.75 -0.38 -1.63
N LEU A 143 -4.98 0.65 -1.21
CA LEU A 143 -3.60 0.85 -1.67
C LEU A 143 -2.70 -0.31 -1.25
N ARG A 144 -2.88 -0.81 -0.02
CA ARG A 144 -2.15 -1.98 0.48
C ARG A 144 -2.55 -3.26 -0.27
N HIS A 145 -3.84 -3.44 -0.58
CA HIS A 145 -4.29 -4.56 -1.42
C HIS A 145 -3.66 -4.50 -2.81
N THR A 146 -3.61 -3.31 -3.41
CA THR A 146 -2.97 -3.11 -4.72
C THR A 146 -1.48 -3.43 -4.66
N PHE A 147 -0.77 -2.96 -3.62
CA PHE A 147 0.64 -3.30 -3.41
C PHE A 147 0.84 -4.82 -3.31
N ALA A 148 0.04 -5.50 -2.48
CA ALA A 148 0.18 -6.94 -2.25
C ALA A 148 -0.06 -7.75 -3.53
N CYS A 149 -1.11 -7.42 -4.29
CA CYS A 149 -1.38 -8.07 -5.58
C CYS A 149 -0.25 -7.81 -6.60
N ASN A 150 0.26 -6.57 -6.67
CA ASN A 150 1.35 -6.25 -7.60
C ASN A 150 2.68 -6.92 -7.20
N ALA A 151 2.95 -7.04 -5.90
CA ALA A 151 4.14 -7.72 -5.40
C ALA A 151 4.08 -9.24 -5.70
N LEU A 152 2.93 -9.86 -5.47
CA LEU A 152 2.73 -11.27 -5.79
C LEU A 152 2.81 -11.51 -7.30
N ASP A 153 2.16 -10.67 -8.11
CA ASP A 153 2.22 -10.68 -9.56
C ASP A 153 3.68 -10.61 -10.08
N GLN A 154 4.47 -9.71 -9.50
CA GLN A 154 5.88 -9.59 -9.86
C GLN A 154 6.67 -10.85 -9.50
N MET A 155 6.42 -11.46 -8.33
CA MET A 155 7.09 -12.70 -7.92
C MET A 155 6.75 -13.86 -8.87
N ILE A 156 5.49 -13.95 -9.30
CA ILE A 156 5.05 -14.96 -10.29
C ILE A 156 5.73 -14.74 -11.64
N LYS A 157 5.81 -13.51 -12.12
CA LYS A 157 6.52 -13.17 -13.37
C LYS A 157 8.02 -13.49 -13.32
N GLU A 158 8.61 -13.44 -12.13
CA GLU A 158 10.00 -13.86 -11.89
C GLU A 158 10.15 -15.40 -11.76
N GLY A 159 9.08 -16.16 -11.98
CA GLY A 159 9.09 -17.63 -11.96
C GLY A 159 8.96 -18.24 -10.56
N LYS A 160 8.59 -17.46 -9.54
CA LYS A 160 8.36 -18.01 -8.20
C LYS A 160 6.99 -18.66 -8.14
N ASP A 161 6.93 -19.82 -7.49
CA ASP A 161 5.66 -20.47 -7.18
C ASP A 161 4.81 -19.57 -6.27
N PRO A 162 3.52 -19.31 -6.63
CA PRO A 162 2.65 -18.42 -5.87
C PRO A 162 2.47 -18.83 -4.41
N TYR A 163 2.37 -20.12 -4.12
CA TYR A 163 2.20 -20.62 -2.75
C TYR A 163 3.49 -20.47 -1.93
N CYS A 164 4.65 -20.60 -2.57
CA CYS A 164 5.94 -20.33 -1.93
C CYS A 164 6.16 -18.82 -1.70
N ALA A 165 5.57 -17.95 -2.52
CA ALA A 165 5.68 -16.49 -2.37
C ALA A 165 4.82 -15.92 -1.23
N LEU A 166 3.68 -16.56 -0.91
CA LEU A 166 2.73 -16.09 0.10
C LEU A 166 3.35 -15.91 1.51
N PRO A 167 4.13 -16.85 2.07
CA PRO A 167 4.75 -16.65 3.38
C PRO A 167 5.66 -15.42 3.43
N TYR A 168 6.45 -15.17 2.39
CA TYR A 168 7.31 -13.98 2.31
C TYR A 168 6.48 -12.69 2.29
N LEU A 169 5.42 -12.67 1.50
CA LEU A 169 4.50 -11.52 1.44
C LEU A 169 3.78 -11.33 2.76
N SER A 170 3.39 -12.39 3.44
CA SER A 170 2.74 -12.37 4.76
C SER A 170 3.62 -11.71 5.81
N VAL A 171 4.89 -12.15 5.91
CA VAL A 171 5.90 -11.59 6.81
C VAL A 171 6.16 -10.11 6.49
N TYR A 172 6.37 -9.79 5.21
CA TYR A 172 6.59 -8.41 4.76
C TYR A 172 5.43 -7.49 5.14
N LEU A 173 4.20 -7.93 4.94
CA LEU A 173 3.01 -7.17 5.29
C LEU A 173 2.77 -7.13 6.81
N GLY A 174 3.39 -8.00 7.60
CA GLY A 174 3.15 -8.13 9.04
C GLY A 174 1.74 -8.65 9.32
N HIS A 175 1.33 -9.69 8.61
CA HIS A 175 0.13 -10.46 8.95
C HIS A 175 0.47 -11.48 10.03
N THR A 176 -0.38 -11.56 11.05
CA THR A 176 -0.27 -12.57 12.10
C THR A 176 -0.80 -13.93 11.65
N ASP A 177 -1.61 -13.95 10.60
CA ASP A 177 -2.21 -15.12 10.00
C ASP A 177 -2.05 -15.06 8.48
N ILE A 178 -1.56 -16.15 7.89
CA ILE A 178 -1.32 -16.29 6.45
C ILE A 178 -2.63 -16.23 5.64
N THR A 179 -3.76 -16.65 6.24
CA THR A 179 -5.09 -16.57 5.61
C THR A 179 -5.45 -15.16 5.17
N ASN A 180 -4.95 -14.14 5.88
CA ASN A 180 -5.08 -12.74 5.46
C ASN A 180 -4.30 -12.41 4.18
N THR A 181 -3.37 -13.27 3.76
CA THR A 181 -2.56 -13.11 2.56
C THR A 181 -3.10 -13.94 1.39
N GLU A 182 -3.80 -15.04 1.65
CA GLU A 182 -4.38 -15.92 0.63
C GLU A 182 -5.39 -15.21 -0.28
N ILE A 183 -6.08 -14.20 0.23
CA ILE A 183 -6.98 -13.37 -0.59
C ILE A 183 -6.25 -12.72 -1.77
N TYR A 184 -4.97 -12.38 -1.60
CA TYR A 184 -4.16 -11.78 -2.68
C TYR A 184 -3.82 -12.81 -3.76
N LEU A 185 -3.63 -14.07 -3.39
CA LEU A 185 -3.43 -15.16 -4.35
C LEU A 185 -4.64 -15.27 -5.28
N ARG A 186 -5.85 -15.37 -4.69
CA ARG A 186 -7.08 -15.44 -5.47
C ARG A 186 -7.25 -14.23 -6.38
N LEU A 187 -7.11 -13.00 -5.85
CA LEU A 187 -7.23 -11.77 -6.61
C LEU A 187 -6.17 -11.62 -7.71
N THR A 188 -5.00 -12.21 -7.53
CA THR A 188 -3.93 -12.21 -8.53
C THR A 188 -4.21 -13.27 -9.58
N MET A 189 -4.61 -14.48 -9.18
CA MET A 189 -4.95 -15.56 -10.09
C MET A 189 -6.15 -15.23 -11.00
N GLU A 190 -7.16 -14.51 -10.49
CA GLU A 190 -8.28 -14.01 -11.28
C GLU A 190 -7.86 -13.05 -12.43
N ARG A 191 -6.64 -12.51 -12.40
CA ARG A 191 -6.07 -11.69 -13.47
C ARG A 191 -5.33 -12.50 -14.53
N TYR A 192 -5.05 -13.75 -14.26
CA TYR A 192 -4.33 -14.67 -15.14
C TYR A 192 -5.28 -15.75 -15.67
N ASP A 193 -6.01 -15.45 -16.74
CA ASP A 193 -6.83 -16.45 -17.45
C ASP A 193 -5.99 -17.65 -17.91
N GLU A 194 -4.69 -17.46 -18.17
CA GLU A 194 -3.75 -18.53 -18.52
C GLU A 194 -3.47 -19.49 -17.37
N VAL A 195 -3.49 -19.04 -16.10
CA VAL A 195 -3.26 -19.92 -14.93
C VAL A 195 -4.48 -20.80 -14.68
N ILE A 196 -5.68 -20.31 -14.96
CA ILE A 196 -6.92 -21.10 -14.91
C ILE A 196 -6.85 -22.22 -15.95
N ASN A 197 -6.37 -21.93 -17.16
CA ASN A 197 -6.21 -22.91 -18.23
C ASN A 197 -5.13 -23.95 -17.92
N VAL A 198 -4.02 -23.60 -17.27
CA VAL A 198 -2.99 -24.55 -16.81
C VAL A 198 -3.54 -25.45 -15.69
N GLY A 199 -4.29 -24.93 -14.75
CA GLY A 199 -4.97 -25.72 -13.70
C GLY A 199 -5.97 -26.70 -14.30
N HIS A 200 -6.75 -26.28 -15.28
CA HIS A 200 -7.68 -27.15 -16.02
C HIS A 200 -6.94 -28.24 -16.82
N TYR A 201 -5.86 -27.86 -17.49
CA TYR A 201 -5.02 -28.79 -18.27
C TYR A 201 -4.33 -29.84 -17.38
N ILE A 202 -3.84 -29.46 -16.20
CA ILE A 202 -3.24 -30.39 -15.23
C ILE A 202 -4.34 -31.28 -14.63
N TYR A 203 -5.50 -30.75 -14.31
CA TYR A 203 -6.64 -31.50 -13.78
C TYR A 203 -7.11 -32.58 -14.76
N GLU A 204 -7.31 -32.21 -16.03
CA GLU A 204 -7.70 -33.16 -17.07
C GLU A 204 -6.63 -34.25 -17.34
N ARG A 205 -5.35 -33.86 -17.29
CA ARG A 205 -4.26 -34.80 -17.60
C ARG A 205 -3.89 -35.74 -16.43
N VAL A 206 -4.13 -35.31 -15.19
CA VAL A 206 -3.79 -36.08 -13.98
C VAL A 206 -5.00 -36.86 -13.45
N LEU A 207 -6.20 -36.32 -13.56
CA LEU A 207 -7.42 -36.92 -13.02
C LEU A 207 -8.43 -37.36 -14.08
N GLY A 208 -8.30 -36.93 -15.33
CA GLY A 208 -9.17 -37.29 -16.46
C GLY A 208 -8.71 -38.52 -17.24
N GLY A 209 -7.67 -39.21 -16.84
CA GLY A 209 -7.13 -40.42 -17.47
C GLY A 209 -7.78 -41.71 -17.01
N GLY A 210 -9.09 -41.73 -16.80
CA GLY A 210 -9.87 -42.89 -16.41
C GLY A 210 -11.09 -43.10 -17.32
N SER A 211 -10.86 -43.59 -18.55
CA SER A 211 -11.88 -44.29 -19.37
C SER A 211 -11.17 -45.22 -20.31
#